data_b79fae3b0e7120d0cd8e01f9a5609e87
#
_entry.id   b79fae3b0e7120d0cd8e01f9a5609e87
#
_cell.length_a   1.000
_cell.length_b   1.000
_cell.length_c   1.000
_cell.angle_alpha   90.00
_cell.angle_beta   90.00
_cell.angle_gamma   90.00
#
_symmetry.space_group_name_H-M   'P 1'
#
loop_
_entity.id
_entity.type
_entity.pdbx_description
1 polymer ?
#
loop_
_entity_poly.entity_id
_entity_poly.type
_entity_poly.pdbx_seq_one_letter_code
_entity_poly.pdbx_strand_id
1 'polypeptide(L)'
;PELTKGKLVISTVPLKEKRNNVIEITKHVTQLDINKIISQMDEYAQEMKNEQVIETVKKAFQKELIVIDALATTKKETIAQVSKLLLEQGCLSEEEKKKVFELEERRPTTIGSQIAMAHVYKDSVKKSGIAVMRMKYPVKWSRSSKVKLVFFLAINMEESNEILKLFKYLYALIDNKEDIQKILEANSSGEIYELLMEEFH
;
A
#
# COMPACT_ATOMS: atom_id res chain seq x y z
N PRO A 1 -15.89 -33.27 6.07
CA PRO A 1 -16.38 -32.15 5.29
C PRO A 1 -15.22 -31.17 5.08
N GLU A 2 -14.90 -30.84 3.84
CA GLU A 2 -13.93 -29.82 3.51
C GLU A 2 -14.49 -28.47 4.01
N LEU A 3 -13.88 -27.94 5.06
CA LEU A 3 -14.16 -26.59 5.54
C LEU A 3 -13.56 -25.64 4.51
N THR A 4 -14.42 -25.03 3.72
CA THR A 4 -14.02 -24.12 2.64
C THR A 4 -13.29 -22.89 3.18
N LYS A 5 -12.13 -22.56 2.59
CA LYS A 5 -11.43 -21.29 2.83
C LYS A 5 -12.41 -20.10 2.69
N GLY A 6 -12.33 -19.12 3.59
CA GLY A 6 -13.12 -17.90 3.53
C GLY A 6 -14.53 -17.99 4.16
N LYS A 7 -14.85 -19.07 4.87
CA LYS A 7 -16.12 -19.16 5.63
C LYS A 7 -15.86 -19.39 7.10
N LEU A 8 -16.51 -18.61 7.95
CA LEU A 8 -16.56 -18.87 9.38
C LEU A 8 -17.51 -20.04 9.64
N VAL A 9 -17.08 -21.00 10.42
CA VAL A 9 -17.83 -22.23 10.71
C VAL A 9 -18.09 -22.31 12.22
N ILE A 10 -19.32 -22.60 12.60
CA ILE A 10 -19.68 -22.88 13.99
C ILE A 10 -19.80 -24.39 14.16
N SER A 11 -19.07 -24.97 15.12
CA SER A 11 -19.07 -26.39 15.39
C SER A 11 -19.51 -26.69 16.83
N THR A 12 -20.43 -27.63 16.98
CA THR A 12 -20.81 -28.19 18.30
C THR A 12 -20.01 -29.45 18.64
N VAL A 13 -19.10 -29.83 17.76
CA VAL A 13 -18.23 -31.01 17.93
C VAL A 13 -16.78 -30.51 18.02
N PRO A 14 -16.02 -30.91 19.05
CA PRO A 14 -14.61 -30.55 19.15
C PRO A 14 -13.82 -31.01 17.93
N LEU A 15 -12.98 -30.15 17.39
CA LEU A 15 -12.09 -30.50 16.28
C LEU A 15 -10.77 -31.06 16.80
N LYS A 16 -10.21 -32.02 16.07
CA LYS A 16 -8.88 -32.57 16.38
C LYS A 16 -7.76 -31.55 16.23
N GLU A 17 -7.96 -30.56 15.35
CA GLU A 17 -7.01 -29.47 15.08
C GLU A 17 -7.74 -28.14 15.20
N LYS A 18 -7.15 -27.19 15.93
CA LYS A 18 -7.66 -25.81 15.98
C LYS A 18 -7.52 -25.16 14.61
N ARG A 19 -8.59 -24.49 14.16
CA ARG A 19 -8.62 -23.69 12.92
C ARG A 19 -9.17 -22.31 13.22
N ASN A 20 -8.54 -21.27 12.69
CA ASN A 20 -8.90 -19.88 12.95
C ASN A 20 -10.31 -19.51 12.46
N ASN A 21 -10.83 -20.25 11.46
CA ASN A 21 -12.17 -20.04 10.93
C ASN A 21 -13.24 -20.94 11.55
N VAL A 22 -12.99 -21.57 12.70
CA VAL A 22 -13.95 -22.42 13.37
C VAL A 22 -14.17 -21.97 14.80
N ILE A 23 -15.43 -21.68 15.12
CA ILE A 23 -15.90 -21.37 16.47
C ILE A 23 -16.51 -22.63 17.09
N GLU A 24 -15.86 -23.17 18.11
CA GLU A 24 -16.42 -24.29 18.86
C GLU A 24 -17.34 -23.78 19.97
N ILE A 25 -18.56 -24.30 20.02
CA ILE A 25 -19.57 -23.99 21.03
C ILE A 25 -20.11 -25.25 21.67
N THR A 26 -20.82 -25.12 22.76
CA THR A 26 -21.48 -26.26 23.42
C THR A 26 -22.73 -26.71 22.66
N LYS A 27 -23.18 -27.95 22.90
CA LYS A 27 -24.42 -28.48 22.29
C LYS A 27 -25.68 -27.66 22.69
N HIS A 28 -25.67 -27.07 23.89
CA HIS A 28 -26.71 -26.16 24.35
C HIS A 28 -26.14 -24.75 24.28
N VAL A 29 -26.60 -23.97 23.33
CA VAL A 29 -26.12 -22.60 23.10
C VAL A 29 -26.48 -21.75 24.34
N THR A 30 -25.45 -21.18 24.96
CA THR A 30 -25.55 -20.28 26.10
C THR A 30 -25.35 -18.84 25.70
N GLN A 31 -25.63 -17.86 26.56
CA GLN A 31 -25.31 -16.47 26.32
C GLN A 31 -23.79 -16.26 26.14
N LEU A 32 -22.97 -17.04 26.84
CA LEU A 32 -21.51 -17.00 26.70
C LEU A 32 -21.06 -17.47 25.30
N ASP A 33 -21.71 -18.52 24.77
CA ASP A 33 -21.43 -18.97 23.39
C ASP A 33 -21.82 -17.91 22.36
N ILE A 34 -22.94 -17.22 22.55
CA ILE A 34 -23.38 -16.11 21.67
C ILE A 34 -22.35 -14.97 21.70
N ASN A 35 -21.91 -14.54 22.88
CA ASN A 35 -20.91 -13.49 23.01
C ASN A 35 -19.58 -13.89 22.36
N LYS A 36 -19.16 -15.15 22.55
CA LYS A 36 -17.97 -15.72 21.89
C LYS A 36 -18.09 -15.71 20.37
N ILE A 37 -19.25 -16.10 19.84
CA ILE A 37 -19.50 -16.07 18.39
C ILE A 37 -19.38 -14.65 17.86
N ILE A 38 -20.04 -13.68 18.50
CA ILE A 38 -20.01 -12.27 18.06
C ILE A 38 -18.57 -11.74 18.06
N SER A 39 -17.82 -11.92 19.15
CA SER A 39 -16.43 -11.46 19.25
C SER A 39 -15.55 -12.08 18.17
N GLN A 40 -15.63 -13.40 17.95
CA GLN A 40 -14.83 -14.08 16.93
C GLN A 40 -15.27 -13.76 15.50
N MET A 41 -16.55 -13.46 15.28
CA MET A 41 -17.03 -12.95 13.99
C MET A 41 -16.42 -11.58 13.67
N ASP A 42 -16.37 -10.68 14.64
CA ASP A 42 -15.78 -9.36 14.48
C ASP A 42 -14.26 -9.44 14.21
N GLU A 43 -13.54 -10.28 14.98
CA GLU A 43 -12.11 -10.54 14.77
C GLU A 43 -11.85 -11.11 13.35
N TYR A 44 -12.59 -12.15 12.95
CA TYR A 44 -12.47 -12.78 11.66
C TYR A 44 -12.79 -11.82 10.51
N ALA A 45 -13.86 -11.03 10.64
CA ALA A 45 -14.20 -10.01 9.65
C ALA A 45 -13.10 -8.95 9.53
N GLN A 46 -12.45 -8.59 10.64
CA GLN A 46 -11.34 -7.64 10.64
C GLN A 46 -10.07 -8.24 10.01
N GLU A 47 -9.76 -9.51 10.26
CA GLU A 47 -8.65 -10.22 9.62
C GLU A 47 -8.87 -10.32 8.10
N MET A 48 -10.05 -10.73 7.66
CA MET A 48 -10.38 -10.81 6.23
C MET A 48 -10.28 -9.47 5.52
N LYS A 49 -10.75 -8.39 6.16
CA LYS A 49 -10.57 -7.02 5.62
C LYS A 49 -9.10 -6.64 5.56
N ASN A 50 -8.29 -7.04 6.53
CA ASN A 50 -6.85 -6.77 6.52
C ASN A 50 -6.14 -7.52 5.38
N GLU A 51 -6.43 -8.81 5.18
CA GLU A 51 -5.88 -9.59 4.08
C GLU A 51 -6.25 -8.99 2.71
N GLN A 52 -7.50 -8.60 2.53
CA GLN A 52 -7.96 -7.97 1.28
C GLN A 52 -7.23 -6.65 0.99
N VAL A 53 -7.02 -5.83 2.01
CA VAL A 53 -6.27 -4.58 1.87
C VAL A 53 -4.81 -4.84 1.51
N ILE A 54 -4.16 -5.80 2.20
CA ILE A 54 -2.79 -6.20 1.90
C ILE A 54 -2.68 -6.65 0.44
N GLU A 55 -3.58 -7.51 -0.03
CA GLU A 55 -3.61 -7.95 -1.43
C GLU A 55 -3.82 -6.77 -2.41
N THR A 56 -4.68 -5.82 -2.07
CA THR A 56 -4.90 -4.62 -2.89
C THR A 56 -3.64 -3.75 -2.95
N VAL A 57 -2.96 -3.58 -1.83
CA VAL A 57 -1.69 -2.83 -1.76
C VAL A 57 -0.60 -3.55 -2.54
N LYS A 58 -0.44 -4.88 -2.37
CA LYS A 58 0.52 -5.67 -3.15
C LYS A 58 0.30 -5.52 -4.66
N LYS A 59 -0.96 -5.57 -5.11
CA LYS A 59 -1.30 -5.40 -6.53
C LYS A 59 -1.04 -3.99 -7.07
N ALA A 60 -1.02 -2.98 -6.21
CA ALA A 60 -0.69 -1.61 -6.60
C ALA A 60 0.81 -1.41 -6.82
N PHE A 61 1.67 -2.18 -6.13
CA PHE A 61 3.10 -2.21 -6.40
C PHE A 61 3.38 -3.13 -7.58
N GLN A 62 3.92 -2.58 -8.65
CA GLN A 62 4.32 -3.31 -9.86
C GLN A 62 5.78 -3.01 -10.14
N LYS A 63 6.55 -4.03 -10.52
CA LYS A 63 7.99 -3.88 -10.82
C LYS A 63 8.26 -2.87 -11.94
N GLU A 64 7.33 -2.79 -12.89
CA GLU A 64 7.35 -1.86 -14.01
C GLU A 64 7.17 -0.40 -13.59
N LEU A 65 6.64 -0.17 -12.39
CA LEU A 65 6.47 1.16 -11.79
C LEU A 65 7.66 1.57 -10.90
N ILE A 66 8.74 0.78 -10.87
CA ILE A 66 9.92 1.06 -10.06
C ILE A 66 11.08 1.47 -10.96
N VAL A 67 11.59 2.67 -10.73
CA VAL A 67 12.73 3.23 -11.46
C VAL A 67 13.88 3.51 -10.51
N ILE A 68 15.07 3.06 -10.89
CA ILE A 68 16.32 3.36 -10.20
C ILE A 68 17.17 4.34 -11.02
N ASP A 69 17.97 5.11 -10.31
CA ASP A 69 18.95 6.04 -10.91
C ASP A 69 18.35 7.02 -11.92
N ALA A 70 17.12 7.48 -11.67
CA ALA A 70 16.45 8.47 -12.51
C ALA A 70 17.27 9.77 -12.59
N LEU A 71 17.40 10.29 -13.82
CA LEU A 71 18.25 11.45 -14.12
C LEU A 71 17.50 12.79 -14.11
N ALA A 72 16.24 12.81 -13.68
CA ALA A 72 15.50 14.07 -13.54
C ALA A 72 16.25 15.04 -12.59
N THR A 73 16.34 16.29 -12.97
CA THR A 73 17.09 17.32 -12.25
C THR A 73 16.19 18.30 -11.51
N THR A 74 14.92 18.30 -11.84
CA THR A 74 13.89 19.18 -11.24
C THR A 74 12.70 18.39 -10.75
N LYS A 75 11.97 18.95 -9.77
CA LYS A 75 10.69 18.38 -9.31
C LYS A 75 9.71 18.16 -10.47
N LYS A 76 9.63 19.14 -11.38
CA LYS A 76 8.76 19.06 -12.57
C LYS A 76 9.10 17.88 -13.46
N GLU A 77 10.37 17.67 -13.78
CA GLU A 77 10.82 16.51 -14.56
C GLU A 77 10.54 15.20 -13.83
N THR A 78 10.79 15.15 -12.53
CA THR A 78 10.52 13.95 -11.72
C THR A 78 9.03 13.59 -11.76
N ILE A 79 8.14 14.54 -11.51
CA ILE A 79 6.69 14.32 -11.56
C ILE A 79 6.27 13.93 -12.98
N ALA A 80 6.82 14.55 -14.02
CA ALA A 80 6.51 14.21 -15.40
C ALA A 80 6.90 12.78 -15.74
N GLN A 81 8.09 12.32 -15.34
CA GLN A 81 8.57 10.97 -15.59
C GLN A 81 7.74 9.93 -14.84
N VAL A 82 7.50 10.12 -13.54
CA VAL A 82 6.75 9.17 -12.73
C VAL A 82 5.27 9.11 -13.13
N SER A 83 4.67 10.25 -13.50
CA SER A 83 3.30 10.31 -14.02
C SER A 83 3.17 9.61 -15.38
N LYS A 84 4.22 9.67 -16.22
CA LYS A 84 4.26 8.96 -17.51
C LYS A 84 4.20 7.46 -17.29
N LEU A 85 4.98 6.92 -16.33
CA LEU A 85 4.93 5.50 -15.99
C LEU A 85 3.53 5.04 -15.59
N LEU A 86 2.89 5.80 -14.68
CA LEU A 86 1.53 5.49 -14.23
C LEU A 86 0.49 5.60 -15.35
N LEU A 87 0.68 6.53 -16.29
CA LEU A 87 -0.15 6.68 -17.47
C LEU A 87 -0.01 5.46 -18.41
N GLU A 88 1.22 5.02 -18.70
CA GLU A 88 1.53 3.87 -19.54
C GLU A 88 0.96 2.57 -18.97
N GLN A 89 0.86 2.46 -17.65
CA GLN A 89 0.23 1.34 -16.95
C GLN A 89 -1.29 1.49 -16.76
N GLY A 90 -1.89 2.56 -17.29
CA GLY A 90 -3.33 2.83 -17.21
C GLY A 90 -3.82 3.23 -15.81
N CYS A 91 -2.92 3.64 -14.92
CA CYS A 91 -3.25 4.08 -13.58
C CYS A 91 -3.65 5.56 -13.51
N LEU A 92 -3.23 6.37 -14.47
CA LEU A 92 -3.55 7.79 -14.57
C LEU A 92 -4.12 8.14 -15.95
N SER A 93 -4.80 9.27 -16.06
CA SER A 93 -5.11 9.96 -17.31
C SER A 93 -4.22 11.20 -17.50
N GLU A 94 -4.21 11.77 -18.71
CA GLU A 94 -3.47 13.01 -18.99
C GLU A 94 -4.03 14.21 -18.18
N GLU A 95 -5.31 14.19 -17.85
CA GLU A 95 -5.93 15.25 -17.04
C GLU A 95 -5.40 15.22 -15.60
N GLU A 96 -5.28 14.02 -15.02
CA GLU A 96 -4.79 13.84 -13.67
C GLU A 96 -3.32 14.17 -13.52
N LYS A 97 -2.52 13.84 -14.51
CA LYS A 97 -1.12 14.23 -14.58
C LYS A 97 -0.93 15.75 -14.38
N LYS A 98 -1.81 16.57 -14.97
CA LYS A 98 -1.78 18.02 -14.78
C LYS A 98 -2.16 18.42 -13.35
N LYS A 99 -3.24 17.83 -12.81
CA LYS A 99 -3.72 18.09 -11.46
C LYS A 99 -2.67 17.76 -10.40
N VAL A 100 -1.97 16.64 -10.55
CA VAL A 100 -0.89 16.25 -9.60
C VAL A 100 0.21 17.29 -9.56
N PHE A 101 0.66 17.73 -10.71
CA PHE A 101 1.71 18.76 -10.76
C PHE A 101 1.28 20.01 -10.03
N GLU A 102 0.06 20.51 -10.24
CA GLU A 102 -0.47 21.69 -9.59
C GLU A 102 -0.60 21.51 -8.07
N LEU A 103 -1.06 20.32 -7.63
CA LEU A 103 -1.17 20.00 -6.21
C LEU A 103 0.20 19.98 -5.53
N GLU A 104 1.18 19.33 -6.15
CA GLU A 104 2.52 19.19 -5.59
C GLU A 104 3.30 20.52 -5.60
N GLU A 105 3.00 21.43 -6.52
CA GLU A 105 3.53 22.78 -6.51
C GLU A 105 2.97 23.62 -5.34
N ARG A 106 1.66 23.47 -5.06
CA ARG A 106 0.99 24.23 -3.98
C ARG A 106 1.30 23.67 -2.60
N ARG A 107 1.38 22.33 -2.48
CA ARG A 107 1.58 21.64 -1.20
C ARG A 107 2.55 20.46 -1.41
N PRO A 108 3.86 20.73 -1.36
CA PRO A 108 4.87 19.68 -1.49
C PRO A 108 4.70 18.60 -0.41
N THR A 109 4.57 17.37 -0.84
CA THR A 109 4.36 16.22 0.05
C THR A 109 5.69 15.55 0.41
N THR A 110 6.54 16.25 1.14
CA THR A 110 7.81 15.68 1.63
C THR A 110 7.65 15.07 3.02
N ILE A 111 8.30 13.90 3.20
CA ILE A 111 8.38 13.19 4.48
C ILE A 111 9.85 13.11 4.86
N GLY A 112 10.19 13.68 6.02
CA GLY A 112 11.59 13.86 6.38
C GLY A 112 12.32 14.77 5.37
N SER A 113 13.60 14.49 5.15
CA SER A 113 14.45 15.35 4.30
C SER A 113 14.67 14.82 2.88
N GLN A 114 14.40 13.52 2.61
CA GLN A 114 14.81 12.85 1.37
C GLN A 114 13.69 12.16 0.60
N ILE A 115 12.49 12.10 1.13
CA ILE A 115 11.38 11.36 0.54
C ILE A 115 10.24 12.31 0.17
N ALA A 116 9.62 12.11 -0.99
CA ALA A 116 8.35 12.71 -1.35
C ALA A 116 7.31 11.63 -1.59
N MET A 117 6.05 11.91 -1.20
CA MET A 117 4.91 11.02 -1.38
C MET A 117 3.76 11.76 -2.06
N ALA A 118 3.89 11.98 -3.37
CA ALA A 118 2.83 12.57 -4.17
C ALA A 118 1.67 11.60 -4.36
N HIS A 119 0.43 12.08 -4.41
CA HIS A 119 -0.72 11.21 -4.51
C HIS A 119 -1.91 11.84 -5.22
N VAL A 120 -2.73 11.00 -5.85
CA VAL A 120 -4.05 11.32 -6.40
C VAL A 120 -5.05 10.27 -5.98
N TYR A 121 -6.30 10.70 -5.80
CA TYR A 121 -7.38 9.85 -5.34
C TYR A 121 -8.56 9.79 -6.30
N LYS A 122 -9.23 8.64 -6.25
CA LYS A 122 -10.61 8.30 -6.53
C LYS A 122 -11.15 8.56 -7.93
N ASP A 123 -11.83 9.65 -8.19
CA ASP A 123 -12.75 9.76 -9.34
C ASP A 123 -12.09 9.71 -10.71
N SER A 124 -10.82 9.81 -10.73
CA SER A 124 -9.96 9.91 -11.89
C SER A 124 -9.00 8.72 -12.07
N VAL A 125 -8.84 7.89 -11.06
CA VAL A 125 -7.93 6.74 -11.09
C VAL A 125 -8.71 5.48 -11.44
N LYS A 126 -8.45 4.89 -12.61
CA LYS A 126 -9.11 3.65 -13.06
C LYS A 126 -8.56 2.39 -12.41
N LYS A 127 -7.27 2.38 -12.12
CA LYS A 127 -6.53 1.27 -11.55
C LYS A 127 -5.51 1.81 -10.56
N SER A 128 -5.45 1.25 -9.37
CA SER A 128 -4.42 1.63 -8.39
C SER A 128 -3.03 1.25 -8.90
N GLY A 129 -2.08 2.18 -8.70
CA GLY A 129 -0.67 1.96 -8.98
C GLY A 129 0.19 2.81 -8.07
N ILE A 130 1.28 2.24 -7.56
CA ILE A 130 2.26 2.93 -6.73
C ILE A 130 3.60 2.90 -7.47
N ALA A 131 3.99 4.05 -7.99
CA ALA A 131 5.30 4.18 -8.61
C ALA A 131 6.34 4.59 -7.57
N VAL A 132 7.51 3.96 -7.66
CA VAL A 132 8.66 4.26 -6.81
C VAL A 132 9.81 4.70 -7.70
N MET A 133 10.32 5.91 -7.49
CA MET A 133 11.42 6.45 -8.26
C MET A 133 12.57 6.85 -7.35
N ARG A 134 13.71 6.18 -7.50
CA ARG A 134 14.97 6.56 -6.86
C ARG A 134 15.76 7.43 -7.82
N MET A 135 16.06 8.64 -7.35
CA MET A 135 16.85 9.61 -8.09
C MET A 135 18.35 9.28 -8.02
N LYS A 136 19.08 9.42 -9.10
CA LYS A 136 20.55 9.30 -9.09
C LYS A 136 21.16 10.38 -8.19
N TYR A 137 20.66 11.60 -8.32
CA TYR A 137 21.08 12.76 -7.51
C TYR A 137 19.85 13.37 -6.81
N PRO A 138 20.01 13.88 -5.56
CA PRO A 138 18.90 14.51 -4.86
C PRO A 138 18.35 15.73 -5.61
N VAL A 139 17.05 15.78 -5.80
CA VAL A 139 16.32 16.85 -6.51
C VAL A 139 15.72 17.82 -5.50
N LYS A 140 15.87 19.11 -5.75
CA LYS A 140 15.23 20.16 -4.93
C LYS A 140 13.71 20.04 -5.07
N TRP A 141 13.03 19.71 -3.97
CA TRP A 141 11.58 19.49 -3.94
C TRP A 141 10.80 20.65 -3.36
N SER A 142 11.35 21.27 -2.32
CA SER A 142 10.83 22.49 -1.69
C SER A 142 11.95 23.46 -1.35
N ARG A 143 11.63 24.52 -0.63
CA ARG A 143 12.66 25.47 -0.14
C ARG A 143 13.67 24.81 0.79
N SER A 144 13.21 23.83 1.60
CA SER A 144 13.99 23.20 2.68
C SER A 144 14.34 21.73 2.43
N SER A 145 13.84 21.10 1.37
CA SER A 145 14.03 19.65 1.15
C SER A 145 14.61 19.31 -0.22
N LYS A 146 15.50 18.32 -0.21
CA LYS A 146 16.05 17.65 -1.40
C LYS A 146 15.64 16.18 -1.34
N VAL A 147 14.93 15.71 -2.36
CA VAL A 147 14.34 14.38 -2.41
C VAL A 147 15.22 13.45 -3.24
N LYS A 148 15.45 12.24 -2.74
CA LYS A 148 16.15 11.16 -3.42
C LYS A 148 15.24 9.98 -3.73
N LEU A 149 14.13 9.84 -3.00
CA LEU A 149 13.14 8.78 -3.20
C LEU A 149 11.74 9.39 -3.32
N VAL A 150 11.02 9.02 -4.37
CA VAL A 150 9.65 9.47 -4.62
C VAL A 150 8.72 8.29 -4.67
N PHE A 151 7.70 8.28 -3.83
CA PHE A 151 6.52 7.47 -3.96
C PHE A 151 5.44 8.28 -4.63
N PHE A 152 4.84 7.76 -5.67
CA PHE A 152 3.70 8.37 -6.32
C PHE A 152 2.52 7.41 -6.33
N LEU A 153 1.45 7.80 -5.66
CA LEU A 153 0.28 6.97 -5.42
C LEU A 153 -0.87 7.41 -6.31
N ALA A 154 -1.26 6.56 -7.25
CA ALA A 154 -2.55 6.65 -7.95
C ALA A 154 -3.48 5.63 -7.28
N ILE A 155 -4.48 6.10 -6.53
CA ILE A 155 -5.27 5.24 -5.65
C ILE A 155 -6.74 5.25 -6.05
N ASN A 156 -7.22 4.08 -6.48
CA ASN A 156 -8.63 3.77 -6.69
C ASN A 156 -9.09 2.77 -5.60
N MET A 157 -9.32 3.27 -4.42
CA MET A 157 -9.89 2.52 -3.31
C MET A 157 -11.20 3.17 -2.89
N GLU A 158 -12.26 2.38 -2.80
CA GLU A 158 -13.59 2.88 -2.46
C GLU A 158 -13.76 3.13 -0.96
N GLU A 159 -13.11 2.32 -0.12
CA GLU A 159 -13.21 2.42 1.33
C GLU A 159 -12.11 3.29 1.94
N SER A 160 -12.51 4.27 2.76
CA SER A 160 -11.56 5.14 3.48
C SER A 160 -10.60 4.35 4.38
N ASN A 161 -11.04 3.19 4.89
CA ASN A 161 -10.21 2.32 5.72
C ASN A 161 -9.06 1.66 4.94
N GLU A 162 -9.25 1.33 3.66
CA GLU A 162 -8.20 0.77 2.81
C GLU A 162 -7.10 1.80 2.55
N ILE A 163 -7.49 3.03 2.28
CA ILE A 163 -6.58 4.16 2.10
C ILE A 163 -5.76 4.40 3.37
N LEU A 164 -6.40 4.42 4.54
CA LEU A 164 -5.72 4.61 5.82
C LEU A 164 -4.70 3.50 6.10
N LYS A 165 -5.02 2.25 5.78
CA LYS A 165 -4.09 1.13 5.97
C LYS A 165 -2.90 1.22 5.03
N LEU A 166 -3.12 1.58 3.76
CA LEU A 166 -2.04 1.84 2.81
C LEU A 166 -1.09 2.92 3.34
N PHE A 167 -1.63 4.05 3.80
CA PHE A 167 -0.78 5.10 4.36
C PHE A 167 -0.05 4.65 5.62
N LYS A 168 -0.73 3.93 6.51
CA LYS A 168 -0.09 3.37 7.72
C LYS A 168 1.09 2.47 7.36
N TYR A 169 0.93 1.60 6.37
CA TYR A 169 2.02 0.78 5.84
C TYR A 169 3.17 1.63 5.29
N LEU A 170 2.87 2.59 4.39
CA LEU A 170 3.90 3.43 3.78
C LEU A 170 4.64 4.30 4.81
N TYR A 171 3.93 4.81 5.82
CA TYR A 171 4.57 5.55 6.91
C TYR A 171 5.46 4.66 7.75
N ALA A 172 5.03 3.43 8.08
CA ALA A 172 5.87 2.48 8.82
C ALA A 172 7.15 2.15 8.05
N LEU A 173 7.05 1.89 6.74
CA LEU A 173 8.20 1.68 5.86
C LEU A 173 9.13 2.91 5.83
N ILE A 174 8.59 4.11 5.69
CA ILE A 174 9.37 5.36 5.60
C ILE A 174 10.05 5.71 6.93
N ASP A 175 9.43 5.40 8.05
CA ASP A 175 9.98 5.63 9.39
C ASP A 175 11.10 4.63 9.73
N ASN A 176 11.14 3.47 9.08
CA ASN A 176 12.22 2.51 9.21
C ASN A 176 13.44 2.93 8.37
N LYS A 177 14.42 3.52 9.04
CA LYS A 177 15.63 4.03 8.38
C LYS A 177 16.46 2.94 7.70
N GLU A 178 16.46 1.72 8.23
CA GLU A 178 17.21 0.59 7.66
C GLU A 178 16.60 0.17 6.32
N ASP A 179 15.28 0.07 6.23
CA ASP A 179 14.59 -0.32 5.00
C ASP A 179 14.70 0.77 3.92
N ILE A 180 14.57 2.03 4.31
CA ILE A 180 14.84 3.14 3.38
C ILE A 180 16.29 3.12 2.90
N GLN A 181 17.26 2.83 3.76
CA GLN A 181 18.66 2.72 3.35
C GLN A 181 18.87 1.57 2.35
N LYS A 182 18.28 0.39 2.60
CA LYS A 182 18.31 -0.74 1.65
C LYS A 182 17.71 -0.35 0.28
N ILE A 183 16.56 0.34 0.27
CA ILE A 183 15.93 0.84 -0.97
C ILE A 183 16.86 1.83 -1.71
N LEU A 184 17.54 2.71 -0.97
CA LEU A 184 18.45 3.69 -1.55
C LEU A 184 19.74 3.05 -2.09
N GLU A 185 20.15 1.88 -1.60
CA GLU A 185 21.34 1.13 -2.00
C GLU A 185 21.06 0.00 -2.99
N ALA A 186 19.81 -0.37 -3.19
CA ALA A 186 19.41 -1.45 -4.10
C ALA A 186 19.99 -1.29 -5.51
N ASN A 187 20.40 -2.40 -6.11
CA ASN A 187 21.09 -2.41 -7.42
C ASN A 187 20.11 -2.60 -8.59
N SER A 188 18.86 -2.93 -8.33
CA SER A 188 17.85 -3.16 -9.35
C SER A 188 16.45 -2.77 -8.89
N SER A 189 15.54 -2.53 -9.83
CA SER A 189 14.12 -2.35 -9.54
C SER A 189 13.48 -3.60 -8.92
N GLY A 190 14.00 -4.79 -9.27
CA GLY A 190 13.58 -6.06 -8.67
C GLY A 190 13.91 -6.13 -7.20
N GLU A 191 15.11 -5.73 -6.79
CA GLU A 191 15.51 -5.70 -5.40
C GLU A 191 14.66 -4.72 -4.58
N ILE A 192 14.36 -3.54 -5.12
CA ILE A 192 13.41 -2.62 -4.45
C ILE A 192 12.02 -3.26 -4.33
N TYR A 193 11.54 -3.94 -5.37
CA TYR A 193 10.26 -4.62 -5.34
C TYR A 193 10.21 -5.68 -4.23
N GLU A 194 11.22 -6.53 -4.12
CA GLU A 194 11.32 -7.55 -3.06
C GLU A 194 11.33 -6.92 -1.66
N LEU A 195 12.13 -5.87 -1.45
CA LEU A 195 12.16 -5.12 -0.18
C LEU A 195 10.78 -4.55 0.19
N LEU A 196 10.05 -4.01 -0.78
CA LEU A 196 8.70 -3.51 -0.56
C LEU A 196 7.70 -4.63 -0.26
N MET A 197 7.94 -5.86 -0.73
CA MET A 197 7.05 -7.00 -0.50
C MET A 197 7.37 -7.77 0.78
N GLU A 198 8.58 -7.67 1.32
CA GLU A 198 8.99 -8.35 2.57
C GLU A 198 8.09 -7.99 3.76
N GLU A 199 7.66 -6.74 3.86
CA GLU A 199 6.77 -6.23 4.91
C GLU A 199 5.36 -6.85 4.87
N PHE A 200 5.00 -7.56 3.79
CA PHE A 200 3.69 -8.21 3.64
C PHE A 200 3.73 -9.72 3.92
N HIS A 201 4.86 -10.23 4.40
CA HIS A 201 5.04 -11.62 4.83
C HIS A 201 5.06 -11.71 6.34
#